data_0e4a40e4d81972a281974b59c6ade543
#
_entry.id   0e4a40e4d81972a281974b59c6ade543
#
_cell.length_a   1.000
_cell.length_b   1.000
_cell.length_c   1.000
_cell.angle_alpha   90.00
_cell.angle_beta   90.00
_cell.angle_gamma   90.00
#
_symmetry.space_group_name_H-M   'P 1'
#
loop_
_entity.id
_entity.type
_entity.pdbx_description
1 polymer ?
#
loop_
_entity_poly.entity_id
_entity_poly.type
_entity_poly.pdbx_seq_one_letter_code
_entity_poly.pdbx_strand_id
1 'polypeptide(L)'
;IYAGTFLSGVYNESLQSIKPDGPYANKAYKMSFVGNKILVSSGGVYDFYQQPILSDRLLGFYYFNGTKWVYPSFFIDNYNNAKKVFNVLDVVMNPSNPKEIFFGSFGNWNYRFTDGMYKMEVNSDDIVLKNFYPTFEAGKKITSISGLTYDDKGNLYAVGRYYNIAGAVPPERTEIFFYNRNNDNFSSILSSKSKSAQKPYYKEGFLWIPTPRSNSFLALNTQKSTAINENDIFVLEGTQSGLPNTAETISTAMDKSGDLWIGTSKGLRVLRNASSAISRNPKLESIIIEEKGIGEELFRDAEILQIEADSGNQKWFSTNGGGVFYLNASGEKTIHHFTSKNSPLPNDMVTDIKVDEKTGKVYFATSEGIVVYQGDVQQVSDKFGNVLVYPNPVVSSQYKGNVRIKGLAEKTNIRITDTAGNLIHQGIAKGGYYEWDLNYRGKRVASGIYFVLMTNEDGSDTATAKIAIIN
;
A
#
# COMPACT_ATOMS: atom_id res chain seq x y z
N ILE A 1 -32.66 -24.10 20.87
CA ILE A 1 -32.52 -24.24 19.41
C ILE A 1 -31.70 -23.08 18.90
N TYR A 2 -30.78 -23.33 17.94
CA TYR A 2 -29.99 -22.34 17.29
C TYR A 2 -30.21 -22.41 15.78
N ALA A 3 -30.37 -21.27 15.13
CA ALA A 3 -30.53 -21.17 13.68
C ALA A 3 -29.29 -20.43 13.06
N GLY A 4 -28.59 -21.12 12.20
CA GLY A 4 -27.50 -20.51 11.41
C GLY A 4 -28.07 -19.71 10.25
N THR A 5 -27.48 -18.53 10.00
CA THR A 5 -27.83 -17.70 8.85
C THR A 5 -26.59 -17.41 8.01
N PHE A 6 -26.80 -17.13 6.74
CA PHE A 6 -25.69 -16.92 5.81
C PHE A 6 -24.88 -15.63 6.09
N LEU A 7 -25.53 -14.57 6.59
CA LEU A 7 -24.88 -13.26 6.79
C LEU A 7 -24.84 -12.77 8.24
N SER A 8 -25.74 -13.27 9.09
CA SER A 8 -25.99 -12.70 10.42
C SER A 8 -25.52 -13.60 11.58
N GLY A 9 -24.77 -14.66 11.30
CA GLY A 9 -24.27 -15.59 12.31
C GLY A 9 -25.35 -16.58 12.78
N VAL A 10 -25.31 -16.93 14.04
CA VAL A 10 -26.23 -17.90 14.67
C VAL A 10 -27.20 -17.14 15.56
N TYR A 11 -28.49 -17.47 15.47
CA TYR A 11 -29.53 -16.94 16.34
C TYR A 11 -29.90 -17.96 17.41
N ASN A 12 -30.08 -17.49 18.64
CA ASN A 12 -30.67 -18.30 19.72
C ASN A 12 -32.23 -18.26 19.67
N GLU A 13 -32.85 -18.95 20.59
CA GLU A 13 -34.35 -19.00 20.69
C GLU A 13 -35.00 -17.65 20.93
N SER A 14 -34.29 -16.71 21.52
CA SER A 14 -34.73 -15.32 21.75
C SER A 14 -34.47 -14.40 20.55
N LEU A 15 -34.10 -14.94 19.40
CA LEU A 15 -33.74 -14.21 18.17
C LEU A 15 -32.51 -13.25 18.37
N GLN A 16 -31.69 -13.51 19.36
CA GLN A 16 -30.46 -12.78 19.55
C GLN A 16 -29.36 -13.36 18.63
N SER A 17 -28.76 -12.52 17.85
CA SER A 17 -27.64 -12.92 16.99
C SER A 17 -26.38 -13.15 17.81
N ILE A 18 -25.75 -14.29 17.63
CA ILE A 18 -24.43 -14.62 18.11
C ILE A 18 -23.50 -14.57 16.90
N LYS A 19 -22.91 -13.42 16.66
CA LYS A 19 -21.93 -13.20 15.61
C LYS A 19 -20.61 -12.77 16.28
N PRO A 20 -19.48 -13.42 15.99
CA PRO A 20 -18.17 -12.90 16.38
C PRO A 20 -17.99 -11.47 15.86
N ASP A 21 -17.28 -10.63 16.61
CA ASP A 21 -16.92 -9.31 16.11
C ASP A 21 -16.09 -9.43 14.83
N GLY A 22 -16.56 -8.80 13.78
CA GLY A 22 -15.96 -8.87 12.46
C GLY A 22 -16.57 -7.83 11.51
N PRO A 23 -16.00 -7.65 10.31
CA PRO A 23 -16.58 -6.76 9.30
C PRO A 23 -17.98 -7.24 8.91
N TYR A 24 -18.78 -6.31 8.38
CA TYR A 24 -20.16 -6.60 7.94
C TYR A 24 -20.22 -7.70 6.86
N ALA A 25 -19.22 -7.71 5.98
CA ALA A 25 -19.02 -8.80 5.00
C ALA A 25 -17.52 -9.07 4.82
N ASN A 26 -17.18 -10.28 4.38
CA ASN A 26 -15.79 -10.68 4.10
C ASN A 26 -15.36 -10.20 2.70
N LYS A 27 -15.38 -8.87 2.50
CA LYS A 27 -14.95 -8.26 1.23
C LYS A 27 -13.99 -7.12 1.55
N ALA A 28 -12.78 -7.21 1.06
CA ALA A 28 -11.79 -6.18 1.25
C ALA A 28 -11.12 -5.85 -0.09
N TYR A 29 -11.04 -4.56 -0.41
CA TYR A 29 -10.41 -4.08 -1.64
C TYR A 29 -9.21 -3.19 -1.35
N LYS A 30 -9.39 -2.06 -0.64
CA LYS A 30 -8.31 -1.18 -0.20
C LYS A 30 -8.45 -0.90 1.29
N MET A 31 -7.32 -0.73 1.95
CA MET A 31 -7.25 -0.47 3.39
C MET A 31 -6.57 0.88 3.67
N SER A 32 -6.99 1.54 4.74
CA SER A 32 -6.35 2.76 5.24
C SER A 32 -6.22 2.67 6.76
N PHE A 33 -5.05 3.02 7.29
CA PHE A 33 -4.71 2.90 8.71
C PHE A 33 -4.43 4.26 9.31
N VAL A 34 -4.98 4.51 10.50
CA VAL A 34 -4.63 5.66 11.36
C VAL A 34 -4.50 5.15 12.80
N GLY A 35 -3.28 5.00 13.26
CA GLY A 35 -2.99 4.31 14.53
C GLY A 35 -3.46 2.87 14.50
N ASN A 36 -4.30 2.48 15.48
CA ASN A 36 -4.92 1.16 15.54
C ASN A 36 -6.29 1.06 14.85
N LYS A 37 -6.68 2.10 14.11
CA LYS A 37 -7.95 2.13 13.37
C LYS A 37 -7.75 1.69 11.95
N ILE A 38 -8.70 0.93 11.42
CA ILE A 38 -8.63 0.38 10.07
C ILE A 38 -9.92 0.72 9.32
N LEU A 39 -9.77 1.30 8.16
CA LEU A 39 -10.85 1.47 7.18
C LEU A 39 -10.62 0.48 6.05
N VAL A 40 -11.68 -0.14 5.59
CA VAL A 40 -11.65 -1.14 4.52
C VAL A 40 -12.74 -0.85 3.52
N SER A 41 -12.39 -0.44 2.31
CA SER A 41 -13.34 -0.33 1.20
C SER A 41 -13.65 -1.72 0.64
N SER A 42 -14.88 -1.92 0.18
CA SER A 42 -15.36 -3.20 -0.33
C SER A 42 -15.66 -3.19 -1.84
N GLY A 43 -15.77 -2.00 -2.45
CA GLY A 43 -16.06 -1.87 -3.86
C GLY A 43 -14.84 -2.19 -4.72
N GLY A 44 -14.90 -3.28 -5.47
CA GLY A 44 -13.83 -3.71 -6.36
C GLY A 44 -14.09 -3.32 -7.82
N VAL A 45 -13.03 -3.00 -8.52
CA VAL A 45 -12.97 -2.89 -9.97
C VAL A 45 -11.93 -3.89 -10.44
N TYR A 46 -12.34 -4.82 -11.30
CA TYR A 46 -11.55 -6.04 -11.53
C TYR A 46 -10.83 -6.12 -12.84
N ASP A 47 -10.90 -5.16 -13.68
CA ASP A 47 -10.17 -5.25 -14.93
C ASP A 47 -9.55 -3.92 -15.32
N PHE A 48 -8.71 -3.95 -16.34
CA PHE A 48 -8.17 -2.81 -17.02
C PHE A 48 -9.21 -1.75 -17.40
N TYR A 49 -10.44 -2.17 -17.64
CA TYR A 49 -11.56 -1.33 -18.03
C TYR A 49 -12.25 -0.74 -16.81
N GLN A 50 -11.77 -1.03 -15.60
CA GLN A 50 -12.39 -0.61 -14.35
C GLN A 50 -13.88 -1.00 -14.31
N GLN A 51 -14.19 -2.21 -14.76
CA GLN A 51 -15.53 -2.75 -14.68
C GLN A 51 -15.80 -3.27 -13.26
N PRO A 52 -16.87 -2.83 -12.62
CA PRO A 52 -17.15 -3.22 -11.25
C PRO A 52 -17.60 -4.67 -11.17
N ILE A 53 -17.18 -5.38 -10.12
CA ILE A 53 -17.75 -6.67 -9.78
C ILE A 53 -19.17 -6.47 -9.29
N LEU A 54 -20.07 -7.24 -9.87
CA LEU A 54 -21.51 -7.04 -9.75
C LEU A 54 -22.08 -7.20 -8.34
N SER A 55 -21.52 -8.06 -7.50
CA SER A 55 -22.14 -8.46 -6.24
C SER A 55 -21.88 -7.51 -5.06
N ASP A 56 -20.80 -6.71 -5.07
CA ASP A 56 -20.34 -5.99 -3.89
C ASP A 56 -20.41 -4.47 -4.01
N ARG A 57 -21.02 -3.99 -5.06
CA ARG A 57 -21.06 -2.56 -5.46
C ARG A 57 -21.66 -1.62 -4.42
N LEU A 58 -22.50 -2.10 -3.53
CA LEU A 58 -23.25 -1.30 -2.57
C LEU A 58 -22.78 -1.45 -1.13
N LEU A 59 -21.74 -2.24 -0.86
CA LEU A 59 -21.28 -2.51 0.49
C LEU A 59 -20.50 -1.35 1.14
N GLY A 60 -20.04 -0.37 0.36
CA GLY A 60 -19.36 0.82 0.89
C GLY A 60 -18.03 0.51 1.55
N PHE A 61 -17.92 0.78 2.86
CA PHE A 61 -16.71 0.49 3.63
C PHE A 61 -17.03 0.00 5.05
N TYR A 62 -16.05 -0.61 5.70
CA TYR A 62 -16.08 -1.05 7.09
C TYR A 62 -15.04 -0.30 7.90
N TYR A 63 -15.29 -0.15 9.20
CA TYR A 63 -14.41 0.54 10.11
C TYR A 63 -14.14 -0.29 11.36
N PHE A 64 -12.88 -0.57 11.63
CA PHE A 64 -12.41 -1.09 12.91
C PHE A 64 -11.92 0.08 13.75
N ASN A 65 -12.55 0.33 14.90
CA ASN A 65 -12.25 1.49 15.74
C ASN A 65 -11.08 1.26 16.72
N GLY A 66 -10.41 0.11 16.63
CA GLY A 66 -9.35 -0.35 17.54
C GLY A 66 -9.84 -1.40 18.54
N THR A 67 -11.16 -1.58 18.68
CA THR A 67 -11.78 -2.57 19.60
C THR A 67 -12.88 -3.38 18.95
N LYS A 68 -13.70 -2.78 18.11
CA LYS A 68 -14.83 -3.44 17.41
C LYS A 68 -14.98 -2.94 15.99
N TRP A 69 -15.64 -3.74 15.17
CA TRP A 69 -16.03 -3.35 13.82
C TRP A 69 -17.33 -2.55 13.83
N VAL A 70 -17.37 -1.49 13.02
CA VAL A 70 -18.55 -0.64 12.79
C VAL A 70 -18.86 -0.62 11.30
N TYR A 71 -20.11 -0.87 10.95
CA TYR A 71 -20.60 -0.71 9.60
C TYR A 71 -21.54 0.50 9.55
N PRO A 72 -21.28 1.54 8.71
CA PRO A 72 -22.09 2.74 8.71
C PRO A 72 -23.55 2.45 8.35
N SER A 73 -24.48 2.91 9.18
CA SER A 73 -25.92 2.82 8.91
C SER A 73 -26.31 3.48 7.59
N PHE A 74 -25.56 4.49 7.18
CA PHE A 74 -25.69 5.18 5.90
C PHE A 74 -25.82 4.23 4.69
N PHE A 75 -25.03 3.15 4.62
CA PHE A 75 -25.12 2.21 3.50
C PHE A 75 -26.36 1.30 3.60
N ILE A 76 -26.79 0.95 4.81
CA ILE A 76 -28.02 0.16 5.04
C ILE A 76 -29.24 0.97 4.64
N ASP A 77 -29.34 2.21 5.10
CA ASP A 77 -30.49 3.10 4.89
C ASP A 77 -30.65 3.48 3.41
N ASN A 78 -29.53 3.54 2.69
CA ASN A 78 -29.53 3.92 1.27
C ASN A 78 -29.53 2.73 0.30
N TYR A 79 -29.50 1.48 0.80
CA TYR A 79 -29.40 0.29 -0.05
C TYR A 79 -30.53 0.15 -1.07
N ASN A 80 -31.77 0.46 -0.68
CA ASN A 80 -32.97 0.29 -1.51
C ASN A 80 -33.55 1.59 -2.09
N ASN A 81 -32.82 2.70 -2.00
CA ASN A 81 -33.34 4.00 -2.47
C ASN A 81 -32.50 4.60 -3.61
N ALA A 82 -32.93 5.74 -4.12
CA ALA A 82 -32.24 6.45 -5.19
C ALA A 82 -30.88 7.02 -4.77
N LYS A 83 -30.54 7.05 -3.48
CA LYS A 83 -29.28 7.56 -2.93
C LYS A 83 -28.21 6.47 -2.75
N LYS A 84 -28.37 5.31 -3.41
CA LYS A 84 -27.37 4.24 -3.39
C LYS A 84 -26.00 4.75 -3.83
N VAL A 85 -24.99 4.42 -3.05
CA VAL A 85 -23.60 4.72 -3.39
C VAL A 85 -22.95 3.45 -3.92
N PHE A 86 -22.38 3.55 -5.11
CA PHE A 86 -21.79 2.41 -5.80
C PHE A 86 -20.27 2.49 -5.78
N ASN A 87 -19.63 1.33 -5.67
CA ASN A 87 -18.19 1.16 -5.91
C ASN A 87 -17.33 2.13 -5.08
N VAL A 88 -17.36 1.99 -3.77
CA VAL A 88 -16.41 2.69 -2.88
C VAL A 88 -15.07 2.00 -3.01
N LEU A 89 -14.20 2.55 -3.87
CA LEU A 89 -12.88 1.97 -4.15
C LEU A 89 -11.86 2.32 -3.08
N ASP A 90 -12.00 3.50 -2.46
CA ASP A 90 -11.05 3.95 -1.46
C ASP A 90 -11.75 4.77 -0.38
N VAL A 91 -11.24 4.68 0.83
CA VAL A 91 -11.71 5.40 2.01
C VAL A 91 -10.50 5.79 2.86
N VAL A 92 -10.47 7.04 3.33
CA VAL A 92 -9.37 7.56 4.13
C VAL A 92 -9.87 8.30 5.37
N MET A 93 -9.11 8.19 6.46
CA MET A 93 -9.35 8.92 7.70
C MET A 93 -8.35 10.05 7.81
N ASN A 94 -8.81 11.19 8.29
CA ASN A 94 -7.92 12.32 8.55
C ASN A 94 -6.92 11.96 9.66
N PRO A 95 -5.61 11.97 9.39
CA PRO A 95 -4.60 11.57 10.38
C PRO A 95 -4.55 12.50 11.59
N SER A 96 -4.93 13.78 11.44
CA SER A 96 -4.97 14.77 12.52
C SER A 96 -6.33 14.84 13.25
N ASN A 97 -7.39 14.30 12.63
CA ASN A 97 -8.73 14.23 13.19
C ASN A 97 -9.39 12.89 12.87
N PRO A 98 -9.15 11.84 13.66
CA PRO A 98 -9.66 10.49 13.38
C PRO A 98 -11.19 10.34 13.47
N LYS A 99 -11.94 11.43 13.68
CA LYS A 99 -13.40 11.44 13.53
C LYS A 99 -13.85 11.78 12.12
N GLU A 100 -12.97 12.34 11.29
CA GLU A 100 -13.27 12.74 9.91
C GLU A 100 -12.81 11.67 8.92
N ILE A 101 -13.76 11.17 8.14
CA ILE A 101 -13.52 10.16 7.10
C ILE A 101 -14.00 10.73 5.77
N PHE A 102 -13.22 10.47 4.72
CA PHE A 102 -13.64 10.73 3.34
C PHE A 102 -13.61 9.45 2.52
N PHE A 103 -14.58 9.29 1.66
CA PHE A 103 -14.57 8.26 0.63
C PHE A 103 -15.07 8.81 -0.71
N GLY A 104 -14.73 8.10 -1.80
CA GLY A 104 -15.18 8.42 -3.15
C GLY A 104 -16.09 7.34 -3.71
N SER A 105 -17.10 7.74 -4.46
CA SER A 105 -17.89 6.84 -5.30
C SER A 105 -17.27 6.77 -6.69
N PHE A 106 -16.93 5.55 -7.15
CA PHE A 106 -16.56 5.33 -8.55
C PHE A 106 -17.80 5.27 -9.45
N GLY A 107 -18.97 5.15 -8.84
CA GLY A 107 -20.27 5.31 -9.43
C GLY A 107 -20.79 4.14 -10.25
N ASN A 108 -21.96 4.38 -10.80
CA ASN A 108 -22.64 3.49 -11.74
C ASN A 108 -23.36 4.34 -12.79
N TRP A 109 -23.26 3.95 -14.04
CA TRP A 109 -23.83 4.71 -15.16
C TRP A 109 -25.32 5.09 -15.01
N ASN A 110 -26.09 4.26 -14.32
CA ASN A 110 -27.52 4.49 -14.07
C ASN A 110 -27.82 5.33 -12.81
N TYR A 111 -26.79 5.63 -11.97
CA TYR A 111 -26.94 6.32 -10.69
C TYR A 111 -25.90 7.44 -10.52
N ARG A 112 -25.58 8.18 -11.58
CA ARG A 112 -24.50 9.19 -11.64
C ARG A 112 -24.67 10.33 -10.64
N PHE A 113 -25.88 10.64 -10.21
CA PHE A 113 -26.14 11.69 -9.23
C PHE A 113 -25.62 11.35 -7.82
N THR A 114 -25.15 10.13 -7.57
CA THR A 114 -24.44 9.74 -6.35
C THR A 114 -22.93 9.70 -6.53
N ASP A 115 -22.41 10.06 -7.71
CA ASP A 115 -20.98 10.11 -7.93
C ASP A 115 -20.39 11.36 -7.29
N GLY A 116 -19.32 11.17 -6.53
CA GLY A 116 -18.65 12.25 -5.85
C GLY A 116 -17.85 11.79 -4.63
N MET A 117 -17.50 12.78 -3.83
CA MET A 117 -16.81 12.58 -2.57
C MET A 117 -17.78 12.78 -1.40
N TYR A 118 -17.62 11.98 -0.36
CA TYR A 118 -18.46 11.98 0.83
C TYR A 118 -17.60 12.25 2.05
N LYS A 119 -18.03 13.19 2.89
CA LYS A 119 -17.45 13.47 4.19
C LYS A 119 -18.31 12.85 5.26
N MET A 120 -17.72 11.98 6.07
CA MET A 120 -18.37 11.27 7.14
C MET A 120 -17.77 11.67 8.49
N GLU A 121 -18.53 11.52 9.55
CA GLU A 121 -18.08 11.73 10.93
C GLU A 121 -18.31 10.50 11.78
N VAL A 122 -17.27 10.08 12.49
CA VAL A 122 -17.34 8.98 13.46
C VAL A 122 -18.01 9.48 14.74
N ASN A 123 -19.17 8.91 15.06
CA ASN A 123 -19.83 9.02 16.35
C ASN A 123 -19.46 7.79 17.22
N SER A 124 -20.04 7.69 18.44
CA SER A 124 -19.74 6.61 19.38
C SER A 124 -19.91 5.21 18.78
N ASP A 125 -21.00 4.98 18.04
CA ASP A 125 -21.40 3.67 17.56
C ASP A 125 -21.77 3.61 16.07
N ASP A 126 -21.66 4.74 15.36
CA ASP A 126 -22.00 4.84 13.94
C ASP A 126 -21.09 5.85 13.22
N ILE A 127 -21.19 5.87 11.91
CA ILE A 127 -20.49 6.83 11.04
C ILE A 127 -21.52 7.50 10.15
N VAL A 128 -21.72 8.80 10.37
CA VAL A 128 -22.80 9.57 9.75
C VAL A 128 -22.32 10.49 8.64
N LEU A 129 -23.14 10.69 7.64
CA LEU A 129 -22.87 11.63 6.54
C LEU A 129 -22.90 13.07 7.07
N LYS A 130 -21.87 13.86 6.77
CA LYS A 130 -21.79 15.30 7.06
C LYS A 130 -21.95 16.15 5.81
N ASN A 131 -21.31 15.76 4.70
CA ASN A 131 -21.41 16.50 3.46
C ASN A 131 -21.19 15.59 2.24
N PHE A 132 -21.76 16.00 1.10
CA PHE A 132 -21.59 15.33 -0.20
C PHE A 132 -21.16 16.36 -1.25
N TYR A 133 -20.12 16.04 -1.98
CA TYR A 133 -19.52 16.88 -3.03
C TYR A 133 -19.70 16.18 -4.36
N PRO A 134 -20.75 16.52 -5.13
CA PRO A 134 -21.07 15.84 -6.40
C PRO A 134 -20.00 16.11 -7.47
N THR A 135 -19.67 15.07 -8.22
CA THR A 135 -18.78 15.17 -9.39
C THR A 135 -19.52 14.90 -10.70
N PHE A 136 -20.83 14.73 -10.63
CA PHE A 136 -21.71 14.66 -11.78
C PHE A 136 -22.40 16.01 -12.02
N GLU A 137 -22.32 16.49 -13.25
CA GLU A 137 -23.05 17.67 -13.76
C GLU A 137 -23.79 17.27 -15.02
N ALA A 138 -25.14 17.26 -14.94
CA ALA A 138 -26.01 16.76 -16.00
C ALA A 138 -25.74 17.48 -17.34
N GLY A 139 -25.57 16.71 -18.39
CA GLY A 139 -25.28 17.22 -19.73
C GLY A 139 -23.86 17.78 -19.92
N LYS A 140 -23.00 17.76 -18.90
CA LYS A 140 -21.65 18.32 -18.99
C LYS A 140 -20.55 17.31 -18.65
N LYS A 141 -20.51 16.79 -17.44
CA LYS A 141 -19.42 15.95 -16.98
C LYS A 141 -19.82 14.92 -15.94
N ILE A 142 -18.99 13.91 -15.82
CA ILE A 142 -18.96 12.98 -14.69
C ILE A 142 -17.51 12.66 -14.33
N THR A 143 -17.20 12.60 -13.04
CA THR A 143 -15.91 12.10 -12.56
C THR A 143 -16.13 11.00 -11.54
N SER A 144 -15.69 9.80 -11.89
CA SER A 144 -15.70 8.63 -11.01
C SER A 144 -14.45 8.64 -10.14
N ILE A 145 -14.62 8.72 -8.82
CA ILE A 145 -13.51 8.84 -7.86
C ILE A 145 -12.87 7.46 -7.61
N SER A 146 -11.58 7.36 -7.87
CA SER A 146 -10.82 6.10 -7.79
C SER A 146 -9.88 6.02 -6.60
N GLY A 147 -9.49 7.15 -6.00
CA GLY A 147 -8.60 7.12 -4.84
C GLY A 147 -8.48 8.45 -4.13
N LEU A 148 -8.12 8.38 -2.85
CA LEU A 148 -7.89 9.52 -1.97
C LEU A 148 -6.58 9.33 -1.20
N THR A 149 -5.93 10.43 -0.81
CA THR A 149 -4.77 10.40 0.07
C THR A 149 -4.62 11.70 0.83
N TYR A 150 -3.98 11.64 1.98
CA TYR A 150 -3.51 12.81 2.72
C TYR A 150 -2.01 13.01 2.49
N ASP A 151 -1.58 14.28 2.47
CA ASP A 151 -0.17 14.60 2.61
C ASP A 151 0.27 14.63 4.08
N ASP A 152 1.56 14.88 4.33
CA ASP A 152 2.17 14.98 5.66
C ASP A 152 1.70 16.21 6.46
N LYS A 153 1.08 17.19 5.80
CA LYS A 153 0.48 18.39 6.41
C LYS A 153 -1.02 18.22 6.68
N GLY A 154 -1.60 17.08 6.31
CA GLY A 154 -3.03 16.79 6.47
C GLY A 154 -3.92 17.41 5.38
N ASN A 155 -3.37 17.83 4.23
CA ASN A 155 -4.18 18.21 3.08
C ASN A 155 -4.71 16.97 2.38
N LEU A 156 -5.99 16.98 2.01
CA LEU A 156 -6.66 15.88 1.34
C LEU A 156 -6.67 16.11 -0.17
N TYR A 157 -6.30 15.07 -0.88
CA TYR A 157 -6.36 14.97 -2.34
C TYR A 157 -7.24 13.80 -2.76
N ALA A 158 -7.95 13.95 -3.87
CA ALA A 158 -8.66 12.86 -4.51
C ALA A 158 -8.34 12.85 -6.01
N VAL A 159 -8.46 11.69 -6.63
CA VAL A 159 -8.29 11.54 -8.08
C VAL A 159 -9.43 10.74 -8.67
N GLY A 160 -9.74 11.00 -9.92
CA GLY A 160 -10.81 10.30 -10.59
C GLY A 160 -10.67 10.30 -12.10
N ARG A 161 -11.53 9.48 -12.71
CA ARG A 161 -11.68 9.37 -14.15
C ARG A 161 -12.78 10.34 -14.62
N TYR A 162 -12.37 11.36 -15.31
CA TYR A 162 -13.25 12.36 -15.89
C TYR A 162 -13.79 11.94 -17.25
N TYR A 163 -15.07 12.20 -17.47
CA TYR A 163 -15.77 12.10 -18.73
C TYR A 163 -16.48 13.40 -19.05
N ASN A 164 -16.24 13.95 -20.25
CA ASN A 164 -17.08 14.99 -20.81
C ASN A 164 -18.28 14.34 -21.51
N ILE A 165 -19.50 14.55 -21.01
CA ILE A 165 -20.72 13.99 -21.58
C ILE A 165 -21.48 14.96 -22.48
N ALA A 166 -20.96 16.18 -22.69
CA ALA A 166 -21.54 17.18 -23.57
C ALA A 166 -21.16 16.99 -25.06
N GLY A 167 -20.19 16.15 -25.37
CA GLY A 167 -19.66 15.92 -26.70
C GLY A 167 -19.92 14.52 -27.25
N ALA A 168 -19.83 14.36 -28.59
CA ALA A 168 -20.09 13.08 -29.27
C ALA A 168 -19.04 11.99 -28.95
N VAL A 169 -17.79 12.38 -28.66
CA VAL A 169 -16.72 11.48 -28.19
C VAL A 169 -15.94 12.24 -27.11
N PRO A 170 -16.25 12.04 -25.83
CA PRO A 170 -15.57 12.74 -24.78
C PRO A 170 -14.15 12.20 -24.62
N PRO A 171 -13.12 13.05 -24.57
CA PRO A 171 -11.82 12.61 -24.14
C PRO A 171 -11.89 12.28 -22.65
N GLU A 172 -11.52 11.05 -22.31
CA GLU A 172 -11.25 10.69 -20.93
C GLU A 172 -10.03 11.47 -20.44
N ARG A 173 -10.07 11.92 -19.20
CA ARG A 173 -8.98 12.65 -18.54
C ARG A 173 -8.86 12.23 -17.09
N THR A 174 -7.74 12.56 -16.48
CA THR A 174 -7.58 12.49 -15.02
C THR A 174 -8.02 13.82 -14.41
N GLU A 175 -8.91 13.78 -13.42
CA GLU A 175 -9.23 14.93 -12.58
C GLU A 175 -8.61 14.75 -11.21
N ILE A 176 -7.89 15.76 -10.72
CA ILE A 176 -7.22 15.79 -9.44
C ILE A 176 -7.88 16.86 -8.59
N PHE A 177 -8.37 16.48 -7.42
CA PHE A 177 -9.12 17.33 -6.51
C PHE A 177 -8.29 17.70 -5.28
N PHE A 178 -8.52 18.92 -4.80
CA PHE A 178 -7.89 19.53 -3.62
C PHE A 178 -8.99 19.97 -2.65
N TYR A 179 -9.01 19.41 -1.46
CA TYR A 179 -9.97 19.80 -0.43
C TYR A 179 -9.55 21.08 0.26
N ASN A 180 -10.41 22.09 0.24
CA ASN A 180 -10.22 23.33 0.96
C ASN A 180 -11.04 23.30 2.25
N ARG A 181 -10.36 23.21 3.40
CA ARG A 181 -10.99 23.14 4.72
C ARG A 181 -11.74 24.41 5.11
N ASN A 182 -11.31 25.59 4.60
CA ASN A 182 -11.88 26.87 5.02
C ASN A 182 -13.30 27.08 4.48
N ASN A 183 -13.58 26.59 3.29
CA ASN A 183 -14.90 26.69 2.65
C ASN A 183 -15.61 25.33 2.51
N ASP A 184 -15.04 24.27 3.11
CA ASP A 184 -15.57 22.89 3.07
C ASP A 184 -15.95 22.45 1.66
N ASN A 185 -15.04 22.62 0.69
CA ASN A 185 -15.30 22.30 -0.71
C ASN A 185 -14.02 21.82 -1.42
N PHE A 186 -14.20 21.24 -2.62
CA PHE A 186 -13.11 20.81 -3.49
C PHE A 186 -12.93 21.76 -4.67
N SER A 187 -11.69 22.09 -4.99
CA SER A 187 -11.27 22.58 -6.29
C SER A 187 -10.59 21.45 -7.07
N SER A 188 -10.48 21.57 -8.39
CA SER A 188 -9.83 20.54 -9.19
C SER A 188 -9.02 21.10 -10.36
N ILE A 189 -8.10 20.27 -10.84
CA ILE A 189 -7.42 20.45 -12.12
C ILE A 189 -7.69 19.23 -13.00
N LEU A 190 -7.82 19.48 -14.31
CA LEU A 190 -7.94 18.44 -15.32
C LEU A 190 -6.59 18.24 -15.99
N SER A 191 -6.14 16.98 -16.10
CA SER A 191 -4.96 16.62 -16.85
C SER A 191 -5.35 15.89 -18.13
N SER A 192 -4.91 16.43 -19.26
CA SER A 192 -5.02 15.79 -20.56
C SER A 192 -3.94 14.72 -20.80
N LYS A 193 -2.99 14.61 -19.88
CA LYS A 193 -1.80 13.73 -19.97
C LYS A 193 -2.09 12.26 -19.65
N SER A 194 -3.30 11.95 -19.16
CA SER A 194 -3.74 10.57 -18.93
C SER A 194 -5.27 10.47 -18.95
N LYS A 195 -5.79 9.24 -19.09
CA LYS A 195 -7.22 8.96 -19.24
C LYS A 195 -7.93 8.59 -17.95
N SER A 196 -7.20 8.15 -16.96
CA SER A 196 -7.75 7.78 -15.64
C SER A 196 -6.64 7.75 -14.59
N ALA A 197 -7.01 7.59 -13.33
CA ALA A 197 -6.07 7.47 -12.22
C ALA A 197 -6.48 6.34 -11.28
N GLN A 198 -5.52 5.76 -10.59
CA GLN A 198 -5.69 4.89 -9.42
C GLN A 198 -5.37 5.66 -8.14
N LYS A 199 -5.49 4.99 -6.97
CA LYS A 199 -5.17 5.57 -5.68
C LYS A 199 -3.83 6.28 -5.71
N PRO A 200 -3.79 7.60 -5.42
CA PRO A 200 -2.55 8.36 -5.41
C PRO A 200 -1.75 8.02 -4.15
N TYR A 201 -0.44 8.05 -4.28
CA TYR A 201 0.50 7.89 -3.18
C TYR A 201 1.23 9.20 -2.93
N TYR A 202 1.11 9.76 -1.72
CA TYR A 202 1.86 10.96 -1.34
C TYR A 202 3.19 10.60 -0.69
N LYS A 203 4.27 11.15 -1.19
CA LYS A 203 5.59 11.07 -0.56
C LYS A 203 6.50 12.19 -1.06
N GLU A 204 7.30 12.77 -0.16
CA GLU A 204 8.34 13.77 -0.46
C GLU A 204 7.85 14.97 -1.30
N GLY A 205 6.64 15.45 -1.01
CA GLY A 205 6.07 16.62 -1.66
C GLY A 205 5.45 16.39 -3.03
N PHE A 206 5.29 15.12 -3.42
CA PHE A 206 4.65 14.74 -4.67
C PHE A 206 3.45 13.83 -4.43
N LEU A 207 2.43 14.01 -5.25
CA LEU A 207 1.42 12.99 -5.49
C LEU A 207 1.89 12.14 -6.67
N TRP A 208 2.19 10.87 -6.39
CA TRP A 208 2.53 9.84 -7.36
C TRP A 208 1.26 9.13 -7.77
N ILE A 209 0.89 9.19 -9.06
CA ILE A 209 -0.44 8.78 -9.53
C ILE A 209 -0.29 7.73 -10.63
N PRO A 210 -0.58 6.47 -10.34
CA PRO A 210 -0.71 5.43 -11.36
C PRO A 210 -1.88 5.74 -12.29
N THR A 211 -1.71 5.47 -13.58
CA THR A 211 -2.70 5.81 -14.60
C THR A 211 -3.06 4.57 -15.43
N PRO A 212 -4.01 3.74 -14.97
CA PRO A 212 -4.56 2.68 -15.79
C PRO A 212 -5.21 3.27 -17.03
N ARG A 213 -5.32 2.50 -18.10
CA ARG A 213 -5.83 2.91 -19.42
C ARG A 213 -4.93 3.89 -20.19
N SER A 214 -3.75 4.17 -19.66
CA SER A 214 -2.72 4.97 -20.30
C SER A 214 -1.36 4.34 -20.10
N ASN A 215 -0.51 4.34 -21.11
CA ASN A 215 0.89 3.94 -20.94
C ASN A 215 1.68 5.12 -20.37
N SER A 216 1.31 5.54 -19.17
CA SER A 216 1.87 6.72 -18.50
C SER A 216 1.83 6.57 -16.97
N PHE A 217 2.55 7.46 -16.29
CA PHE A 217 2.55 7.64 -14.84
C PHE A 217 2.69 9.13 -14.55
N LEU A 218 1.89 9.65 -13.62
CA LEU A 218 1.89 11.08 -13.29
C LEU A 218 2.54 11.35 -11.94
N ALA A 219 3.23 12.48 -11.83
CA ALA A 219 3.72 13.02 -10.56
C ALA A 219 3.33 14.50 -10.46
N LEU A 220 2.51 14.85 -9.47
CA LEU A 220 2.13 16.23 -9.20
C LEU A 220 2.97 16.81 -8.07
N ASN A 221 3.69 17.89 -8.33
CA ASN A 221 4.41 18.64 -7.30
C ASN A 221 3.41 19.45 -6.45
N THR A 222 3.32 19.15 -5.15
CA THR A 222 2.42 19.83 -4.21
C THR A 222 3.12 20.89 -3.35
N GLN A 223 4.43 21.07 -3.47
CA GLN A 223 5.23 21.96 -2.61
C GLN A 223 5.29 23.42 -3.11
N LYS A 224 4.48 23.79 -4.09
CA LYS A 224 4.50 25.14 -4.64
C LYS A 224 3.85 26.17 -3.72
N SER A 225 4.39 27.38 -3.74
CA SER A 225 3.83 28.56 -3.08
C SER A 225 2.71 29.23 -3.86
N THR A 226 2.52 28.87 -5.13
CA THR A 226 1.48 29.37 -6.04
C THR A 226 0.39 28.36 -6.24
N ALA A 227 -0.74 28.77 -6.81
CA ALA A 227 -1.83 27.86 -7.16
C ALA A 227 -1.35 26.74 -8.09
N ILE A 228 -1.62 25.48 -7.68
CA ILE A 228 -1.26 24.29 -8.45
C ILE A 228 -2.10 24.24 -9.74
N ASN A 229 -1.47 23.88 -10.85
CA ASN A 229 -2.12 23.78 -12.16
C ASN A 229 -1.53 22.59 -12.96
N GLU A 230 -2.04 22.34 -14.18
CA GLU A 230 -1.61 21.21 -15.01
C GLU A 230 -0.11 21.21 -15.36
N ASN A 231 0.55 22.38 -15.40
CA ASN A 231 2.00 22.46 -15.68
C ASN A 231 2.86 21.92 -14.53
N ASP A 232 2.29 21.71 -13.35
CA ASP A 232 2.94 21.14 -12.19
C ASP A 232 2.94 19.61 -12.20
N ILE A 233 2.34 19.02 -13.23
CA ILE A 233 2.28 17.58 -13.44
C ILE A 233 3.43 17.16 -14.36
N PHE A 234 4.34 16.35 -13.82
CA PHE A 234 5.33 15.60 -14.60
C PHE A 234 4.70 14.31 -15.13
N VAL A 235 5.14 13.87 -16.29
CA VAL A 235 4.64 12.65 -16.94
C VAL A 235 5.79 11.77 -17.35
N LEU A 236 5.73 10.51 -16.94
CA LEU A 236 6.52 9.44 -17.54
C LEU A 236 5.61 8.70 -18.52
N GLU A 237 5.95 8.71 -19.80
CA GLU A 237 5.08 8.19 -20.85
C GLU A 237 5.84 7.25 -21.77
N GLY A 238 5.22 6.11 -22.05
CA GLY A 238 5.68 5.15 -23.05
C GLY A 238 7.07 4.56 -22.80
N THR A 239 7.56 3.90 -23.82
CA THR A 239 8.87 3.22 -23.79
C THR A 239 10.06 4.20 -23.70
N GLN A 240 9.88 5.45 -24.13
CA GLN A 240 10.89 6.50 -23.98
C GLN A 240 11.19 6.81 -22.51
N SER A 241 10.22 6.69 -21.63
CA SER A 241 10.40 6.80 -20.17
C SER A 241 10.76 5.47 -19.49
N GLY A 242 10.93 4.38 -20.25
CA GLY A 242 11.26 3.06 -19.72
C GLY A 242 10.05 2.22 -19.27
N LEU A 243 8.81 2.68 -19.52
CA LEU A 243 7.62 1.85 -19.30
C LEU A 243 7.59 0.71 -20.33
N PRO A 244 7.11 -0.50 -19.97
CA PRO A 244 6.89 -1.56 -20.93
C PRO A 244 5.89 -1.11 -22.01
N ASN A 245 6.06 -1.61 -23.23
CA ASN A 245 5.18 -1.22 -24.32
C ASN A 245 3.71 -1.56 -24.00
N THR A 246 2.82 -0.57 -24.16
CA THR A 246 1.38 -0.68 -23.88
C THR A 246 1.04 -1.06 -22.43
N ALA A 247 1.99 -1.00 -21.49
CA ALA A 247 1.71 -1.27 -20.09
C ALA A 247 0.90 -0.12 -19.46
N GLU A 248 0.01 -0.48 -18.57
CA GLU A 248 -0.71 0.44 -17.70
C GLU A 248 -0.05 0.47 -16.33
N THR A 249 0.03 1.62 -15.70
CA THR A 249 0.54 1.72 -14.33
C THR A 249 -0.59 1.52 -13.34
N ILE A 250 -0.37 0.69 -12.31
CA ILE A 250 -1.44 0.18 -11.43
C ILE A 250 -1.19 0.56 -9.98
N SER A 251 0.05 0.42 -9.50
CA SER A 251 0.41 0.58 -8.11
C SER A 251 1.76 1.27 -7.95
N THR A 252 2.00 1.86 -6.78
CA THR A 252 3.29 2.49 -6.51
C THR A 252 3.57 2.59 -5.01
N ALA A 253 4.84 2.49 -4.65
CA ALA A 253 5.35 2.79 -3.32
C ALA A 253 6.76 3.36 -3.42
N MET A 254 7.12 4.30 -2.55
CA MET A 254 8.49 4.78 -2.41
C MET A 254 9.17 4.05 -1.27
N ASP A 255 10.37 3.60 -1.52
CA ASP A 255 11.17 2.94 -0.50
C ASP A 255 11.98 3.96 0.35
N LYS A 256 12.65 3.46 1.39
CA LYS A 256 13.45 4.31 2.30
C LYS A 256 14.73 4.88 1.67
N SER A 257 15.09 4.44 0.47
CA SER A 257 16.18 5.00 -0.31
C SER A 257 15.75 6.17 -1.21
N GLY A 258 14.42 6.48 -1.25
CA GLY A 258 13.83 7.47 -2.14
C GLY A 258 13.59 6.95 -3.56
N ASP A 259 13.67 5.62 -3.74
CA ASP A 259 13.37 4.98 -5.02
C ASP A 259 11.88 4.66 -5.11
N LEU A 260 11.23 5.08 -6.20
CA LEU A 260 9.82 4.83 -6.45
C LEU A 260 9.66 3.55 -7.26
N TRP A 261 8.96 2.59 -6.69
CA TRP A 261 8.62 1.32 -7.29
C TRP A 261 7.24 1.43 -7.93
N ILE A 262 7.14 1.09 -9.21
CA ILE A 262 5.93 1.25 -10.02
C ILE A 262 5.52 -0.11 -10.56
N GLY A 263 4.37 -0.60 -10.11
CA GLY A 263 3.73 -1.79 -10.62
C GLY A 263 2.94 -1.48 -11.88
N THR A 264 3.16 -2.30 -12.89
CA THR A 264 2.44 -2.18 -14.16
C THR A 264 1.69 -3.47 -14.51
N SER A 265 0.87 -3.42 -15.55
CA SER A 265 0.23 -4.60 -16.11
C SER A 265 1.20 -5.56 -16.82
N LYS A 266 2.48 -5.15 -16.95
CA LYS A 266 3.53 -5.91 -17.67
C LYS A 266 4.88 -5.80 -16.94
N GLY A 267 4.88 -6.05 -15.63
CA GLY A 267 6.09 -6.08 -14.82
C GLY A 267 6.33 -4.85 -13.97
N LEU A 268 7.50 -4.81 -13.37
CA LEU A 268 7.93 -3.82 -12.39
C LEU A 268 8.87 -2.80 -13.03
N ARG A 269 8.75 -1.53 -12.59
CA ARG A 269 9.70 -0.47 -12.91
C ARG A 269 10.11 0.29 -11.66
N VAL A 270 11.31 0.85 -11.67
CA VAL A 270 11.84 1.63 -10.56
C VAL A 270 12.36 2.97 -11.08
N LEU A 271 11.96 4.05 -10.42
CA LEU A 271 12.53 5.37 -10.59
C LEU A 271 13.49 5.66 -9.43
N ARG A 272 14.78 5.71 -9.71
CA ARG A 272 15.80 5.97 -8.70
C ARG A 272 15.78 7.43 -8.27
N ASN A 273 15.92 7.67 -6.93
CA ASN A 273 15.91 9.02 -6.34
C ASN A 273 14.76 9.88 -6.89
N ALA A 274 13.54 9.35 -6.83
CA ALA A 274 12.39 9.78 -7.61
C ALA A 274 12.09 11.27 -7.50
N SER A 275 12.04 11.84 -6.29
CA SER A 275 11.66 13.23 -6.06
C SER A 275 12.63 14.25 -6.68
N SER A 276 13.91 13.91 -6.75
CA SER A 276 14.94 14.75 -7.39
C SER A 276 15.07 14.48 -8.89
N ALA A 277 14.74 13.26 -9.33
CA ALA A 277 14.90 12.83 -10.71
C ALA A 277 13.74 13.27 -11.61
N ILE A 278 12.50 13.29 -11.09
CA ILE A 278 11.27 13.42 -11.89
C ILE A 278 11.24 14.65 -12.84
N SER A 279 11.84 15.76 -12.42
CA SER A 279 11.92 16.98 -13.23
C SER A 279 12.93 16.95 -14.39
N ARG A 280 13.74 15.88 -14.49
CA ARG A 280 14.84 15.74 -15.45
C ARG A 280 14.56 14.73 -16.56
N ASN A 281 13.27 14.40 -16.80
CA ASN A 281 12.86 13.37 -17.75
C ASN A 281 13.61 12.03 -17.54
N PRO A 282 13.54 11.45 -16.34
CA PRO A 282 14.29 10.26 -16.00
C PRO A 282 13.76 9.05 -16.76
N LYS A 283 14.59 8.00 -16.83
CA LYS A 283 14.17 6.68 -17.30
C LYS A 283 13.92 5.76 -16.12
N LEU A 284 12.85 5.01 -16.24
CA LEU A 284 12.54 3.89 -15.35
C LEU A 284 13.41 2.69 -15.69
N GLU A 285 13.81 1.97 -14.66
CA GLU A 285 14.67 0.78 -14.76
C GLU A 285 13.87 -0.47 -14.39
N SER A 286 14.21 -1.62 -14.98
CA SER A 286 13.79 -2.94 -14.50
C SER A 286 14.79 -3.47 -13.48
N ILE A 287 14.32 -4.34 -12.59
CA ILE A 287 15.20 -5.11 -11.70
C ILE A 287 15.58 -6.40 -12.42
N ILE A 288 16.87 -6.65 -12.58
CA ILE A 288 17.37 -7.88 -13.17
C ILE A 288 17.83 -8.80 -12.03
N ILE A 289 17.28 -10.00 -12.01
CA ILE A 289 17.71 -11.07 -11.12
C ILE A 289 18.58 -12.05 -11.93
N GLU A 290 19.67 -12.51 -11.33
CA GLU A 290 20.53 -13.50 -11.95
C GLU A 290 20.20 -14.90 -11.40
N GLU A 291 19.65 -15.76 -12.23
CA GLU A 291 19.41 -17.15 -11.90
C GLU A 291 20.19 -18.06 -12.86
N LYS A 292 21.07 -18.88 -12.29
CA LYS A 292 21.91 -19.84 -13.06
C LYS A 292 22.76 -19.18 -14.15
N GLY A 293 23.21 -17.95 -13.94
CA GLY A 293 24.02 -17.19 -14.90
C GLY A 293 23.23 -16.55 -16.05
N ILE A 294 21.89 -16.52 -15.95
CA ILE A 294 21.00 -15.84 -16.89
C ILE A 294 20.33 -14.70 -16.15
N GLY A 295 20.42 -13.49 -16.71
CA GLY A 295 19.71 -12.33 -16.18
C GLY A 295 18.25 -12.34 -16.64
N GLU A 296 17.32 -12.35 -15.69
CA GLU A 296 15.89 -12.26 -15.97
C GLU A 296 15.30 -11.01 -15.29
N GLU A 297 14.31 -10.40 -15.94
CA GLU A 297 13.59 -9.26 -15.37
C GLU A 297 12.63 -9.75 -14.28
N LEU A 298 12.73 -9.16 -13.07
CA LEU A 298 11.85 -9.46 -11.96
C LEU A 298 10.40 -9.14 -12.33
N PHE A 299 9.49 -10.09 -12.12
CA PHE A 299 8.06 -9.99 -12.46
C PHE A 299 7.77 -9.69 -13.92
N ARG A 300 8.64 -10.10 -14.84
CA ARG A 300 8.40 -9.94 -16.26
C ARG A 300 6.99 -10.42 -16.64
N ASP A 301 6.27 -9.59 -17.38
CA ASP A 301 4.90 -9.85 -17.84
C ASP A 301 3.85 -10.12 -16.74
N ALA A 302 4.21 -9.96 -15.45
CA ALA A 302 3.25 -10.06 -14.36
C ALA A 302 2.51 -8.73 -14.15
N GLU A 303 1.21 -8.80 -13.90
CA GLU A 303 0.43 -7.65 -13.48
C GLU A 303 0.59 -7.44 -11.97
N ILE A 304 1.12 -6.27 -11.55
CA ILE A 304 1.42 -5.96 -10.15
C ILE A 304 0.31 -5.09 -9.56
N LEU A 305 -0.51 -5.70 -8.71
CA LEU A 305 -1.70 -5.07 -8.15
C LEU A 305 -1.40 -4.11 -7.01
N GLN A 306 -0.41 -4.43 -6.18
CA GLN A 306 -0.01 -3.60 -5.03
C GLN A 306 1.47 -3.75 -4.72
N ILE A 307 2.05 -2.66 -4.22
CA ILE A 307 3.42 -2.59 -3.70
C ILE A 307 3.36 -1.90 -2.34
N GLU A 308 4.10 -2.42 -1.36
CA GLU A 308 4.29 -1.78 -0.07
C GLU A 308 5.75 -1.96 0.38
N ALA A 309 6.38 -0.90 0.88
CA ALA A 309 7.72 -0.96 1.46
C ALA A 309 7.60 -0.94 2.99
N ASP A 310 8.29 -1.84 3.67
CA ASP A 310 8.28 -1.89 5.13
C ASP A 310 9.42 -1.11 5.78
N SER A 311 9.44 -1.10 7.11
CA SER A 311 10.46 -0.38 7.89
C SER A 311 11.88 -0.91 7.71
N GLY A 312 12.04 -2.15 7.25
CA GLY A 312 13.32 -2.75 6.89
C GLY A 312 13.76 -2.47 5.45
N ASN A 313 13.02 -1.61 4.76
CA ASN A 313 13.21 -1.34 3.33
C ASN A 313 12.97 -2.56 2.41
N GLN A 314 12.34 -3.61 2.94
CA GLN A 314 11.94 -4.78 2.17
C GLN A 314 10.60 -4.49 1.46
N LYS A 315 10.30 -5.21 0.39
CA LYS A 315 9.17 -4.91 -0.46
C LYS A 315 8.18 -6.06 -0.50
N TRP A 316 6.93 -5.72 -0.33
CA TRP A 316 5.78 -6.59 -0.50
C TRP A 316 5.12 -6.29 -1.84
N PHE A 317 4.86 -7.33 -2.61
CA PHE A 317 4.18 -7.25 -3.90
C PHE A 317 3.02 -8.21 -3.93
N SER A 318 1.90 -7.78 -4.48
CA SER A 318 0.87 -8.70 -4.93
C SER A 318 0.78 -8.67 -6.45
N THR A 319 0.57 -9.84 -7.04
CA THR A 319 0.39 -9.99 -8.48
C THR A 319 -0.97 -10.60 -8.78
N ASN A 320 -1.50 -10.36 -9.97
CA ASN A 320 -2.79 -10.91 -10.37
C ASN A 320 -2.68 -12.44 -10.50
N GLY A 321 -3.31 -13.15 -9.57
CA GLY A 321 -3.32 -14.62 -9.52
C GLY A 321 -2.01 -15.28 -9.08
N GLY A 322 -0.99 -14.51 -8.68
CA GLY A 322 0.29 -15.05 -8.21
C GLY A 322 0.50 -14.98 -6.69
N GLY A 323 -0.46 -14.45 -5.96
CA GLY A 323 -0.35 -14.29 -4.51
C GLY A 323 0.54 -13.12 -4.09
N VAL A 324 1.24 -13.27 -2.97
CA VAL A 324 2.06 -12.23 -2.34
C VAL A 324 3.52 -12.63 -2.29
N PHE A 325 4.38 -11.75 -2.77
CA PHE A 325 5.82 -11.88 -2.70
C PHE A 325 6.40 -10.89 -1.69
N TYR A 326 7.35 -11.36 -0.89
CA TYR A 326 8.14 -10.55 0.00
C TYR A 326 9.61 -10.65 -0.40
N LEU A 327 10.20 -9.52 -0.78
CA LEU A 327 11.54 -9.44 -1.32
C LEU A 327 12.46 -8.62 -0.41
N ASN A 328 13.76 -8.86 -0.55
CA ASN A 328 14.78 -8.07 0.11
C ASN A 328 14.79 -6.60 -0.39
N ALA A 329 15.59 -5.76 0.24
CA ALA A 329 15.63 -4.32 -0.04
C ALA A 329 15.98 -3.97 -1.50
N SER A 330 16.84 -4.74 -2.17
CA SER A 330 17.18 -4.55 -3.59
C SER A 330 16.13 -5.09 -4.56
N GLY A 331 15.23 -5.97 -4.09
CA GLY A 331 14.27 -6.68 -4.93
C GLY A 331 14.81 -7.93 -5.62
N GLU A 332 16.09 -8.25 -5.44
CA GLU A 332 16.74 -9.33 -6.18
C GLU A 332 16.50 -10.72 -5.58
N LYS A 333 16.07 -10.78 -4.32
CA LYS A 333 15.88 -12.04 -3.60
C LYS A 333 14.51 -12.13 -2.97
N THR A 334 13.74 -13.14 -3.33
CA THR A 334 12.50 -13.52 -2.67
C THR A 334 12.77 -14.13 -1.30
N ILE A 335 12.20 -13.54 -0.24
CA ILE A 335 12.25 -14.02 1.15
C ILE A 335 11.09 -14.98 1.38
N HIS A 336 9.87 -14.57 1.00
CA HIS A 336 8.66 -15.39 1.10
C HIS A 336 7.80 -15.22 -0.15
N HIS A 337 7.08 -16.29 -0.50
CA HIS A 337 6.03 -16.28 -1.52
C HIS A 337 4.80 -17.00 -0.95
N PHE A 338 3.73 -16.24 -0.71
CA PHE A 338 2.48 -16.73 -0.13
C PHE A 338 1.44 -16.92 -1.22
N THR A 339 0.84 -18.10 -1.24
CA THR A 339 -0.28 -18.46 -2.11
C THR A 339 -1.34 -19.19 -1.30
N SER A 340 -2.52 -19.35 -1.85
CA SER A 340 -3.61 -20.16 -1.26
C SER A 340 -3.23 -21.63 -1.06
N LYS A 341 -2.18 -22.11 -1.74
CA LYS A 341 -1.68 -23.50 -1.62
C LYS A 341 -0.70 -23.70 -0.48
N ASN A 342 0.00 -22.66 -0.03
CA ASN A 342 1.06 -22.76 0.98
C ASN A 342 0.85 -21.86 2.19
N SER A 343 -0.26 -21.14 2.25
CA SER A 343 -0.57 -20.17 3.32
C SER A 343 -2.08 -20.09 3.58
N PRO A 344 -2.53 -19.40 4.65
CA PRO A 344 -3.94 -19.15 4.92
C PRO A 344 -4.64 -18.16 3.96
N LEU A 345 -3.99 -17.70 2.89
CA LEU A 345 -4.64 -16.87 1.88
C LEU A 345 -5.85 -17.61 1.28
N PRO A 346 -7.06 -17.01 1.27
CA PRO A 346 -8.25 -17.66 0.74
C PRO A 346 -8.21 -17.79 -0.79
N ASN A 347 -7.50 -16.88 -1.45
CA ASN A 347 -7.22 -16.92 -2.89
C ASN A 347 -5.94 -16.15 -3.22
N ASP A 348 -5.43 -16.29 -4.44
CA ASP A 348 -4.16 -15.68 -4.88
C ASP A 348 -4.32 -14.26 -5.42
N MET A 349 -5.53 -13.69 -5.35
CA MET A 349 -5.78 -12.30 -5.72
C MET A 349 -5.81 -11.41 -4.47
N VAL A 350 -4.70 -10.75 -4.20
CA VAL A 350 -4.57 -9.79 -3.10
C VAL A 350 -4.59 -8.38 -3.67
N THR A 351 -5.61 -7.62 -3.33
CA THR A 351 -5.88 -6.29 -3.92
C THR A 351 -5.23 -5.14 -3.16
N ASP A 352 -4.85 -5.37 -1.91
CA ASP A 352 -4.10 -4.40 -1.11
C ASP A 352 -3.21 -5.07 -0.07
N ILE A 353 -2.10 -4.43 0.22
CA ILE A 353 -1.15 -4.83 1.27
C ILE A 353 -0.91 -3.59 2.13
N LYS A 354 -1.00 -3.75 3.45
CA LYS A 354 -0.65 -2.70 4.40
C LYS A 354 0.21 -3.25 5.53
N VAL A 355 1.28 -2.53 5.82
CA VAL A 355 2.19 -2.83 6.92
C VAL A 355 1.84 -1.93 8.09
N ASP A 356 1.50 -2.52 9.23
CA ASP A 356 1.51 -1.82 10.51
C ASP A 356 2.94 -1.83 11.06
N GLU A 357 3.65 -0.76 10.80
CA GLU A 357 5.05 -0.62 11.18
C GLU A 357 5.28 -0.72 12.69
N LYS A 358 4.27 -0.40 13.53
CA LYS A 358 4.38 -0.46 15.00
C LYS A 358 4.40 -1.89 15.51
N THR A 359 3.57 -2.75 14.93
CA THR A 359 3.41 -4.14 15.39
C THR A 359 4.13 -5.14 14.50
N GLY A 360 4.58 -4.74 13.31
CA GLY A 360 5.13 -5.61 12.29
C GLY A 360 4.08 -6.49 11.59
N LYS A 361 2.80 -6.25 11.84
CA LYS A 361 1.72 -6.98 11.17
C LYS A 361 1.56 -6.51 9.75
N VAL A 362 1.41 -7.45 8.85
CA VAL A 362 1.12 -7.20 7.43
C VAL A 362 -0.27 -7.71 7.10
N TYR A 363 -1.09 -6.84 6.57
CA TYR A 363 -2.48 -7.12 6.25
C TYR A 363 -2.64 -7.30 4.74
N PHE A 364 -3.32 -8.35 4.33
CA PHE A 364 -3.62 -8.68 2.96
C PHE A 364 -5.12 -8.62 2.73
N ALA A 365 -5.58 -7.71 1.88
CA ALA A 365 -6.97 -7.59 1.48
C ALA A 365 -7.28 -8.53 0.32
N THR A 366 -8.35 -9.31 0.45
CA THR A 366 -8.85 -10.18 -0.61
C THR A 366 -10.37 -10.04 -0.75
N SER A 367 -10.92 -10.55 -1.83
CA SER A 367 -12.38 -10.63 -2.03
C SER A 367 -13.09 -11.53 -1.01
N GLU A 368 -12.34 -12.30 -0.22
CA GLU A 368 -12.87 -13.26 0.76
C GLU A 368 -12.46 -12.94 2.20
N GLY A 369 -11.89 -11.76 2.41
CA GLY A 369 -11.53 -11.24 3.73
C GLY A 369 -10.13 -10.68 3.82
N ILE A 370 -9.73 -10.40 5.07
CA ILE A 370 -8.40 -9.88 5.40
C ILE A 370 -7.61 -10.97 6.12
N VAL A 371 -6.42 -11.24 5.61
CA VAL A 371 -5.45 -12.12 6.26
C VAL A 371 -4.36 -11.28 6.89
N VAL A 372 -3.91 -11.65 8.08
CA VAL A 372 -2.85 -10.94 8.80
C VAL A 372 -1.67 -11.86 8.99
N TYR A 373 -0.51 -11.43 8.51
CA TYR A 373 0.77 -12.08 8.73
C TYR A 373 1.57 -11.33 9.81
N GLN A 374 2.16 -12.04 10.78
CA GLN A 374 3.07 -11.42 11.74
C GLN A 374 4.47 -11.41 11.15
N GLY A 375 4.89 -10.24 10.67
CA GLY A 375 6.24 -10.01 10.19
C GLY A 375 7.24 -9.75 11.32
N ASP A 376 8.51 -9.83 10.97
CA ASP A 376 9.64 -9.58 11.89
C ASP A 376 10.07 -8.11 11.94
N VAL A 377 9.64 -7.29 10.97
CA VAL A 377 10.07 -5.91 10.78
C VAL A 377 9.09 -4.95 11.45
N GLN A 378 9.59 -4.12 12.34
CA GLN A 378 8.80 -3.12 13.09
C GLN A 378 9.39 -1.73 12.90
N GLN A 379 8.58 -0.70 13.16
CA GLN A 379 9.02 0.69 13.13
C GLN A 379 10.18 0.92 14.11
N VAL A 380 11.16 1.64 13.66
CA VAL A 380 12.39 1.91 14.39
C VAL A 380 12.28 3.24 15.13
N SER A 381 12.95 3.31 16.25
CA SER A 381 13.28 4.56 16.94
C SER A 381 14.74 4.93 16.70
N ASP A 382 15.14 6.12 17.11
CA ASP A 382 16.56 6.54 17.10
C ASP A 382 17.41 5.79 18.13
N LYS A 383 16.75 4.97 18.98
CA LYS A 383 17.38 4.17 20.03
C LYS A 383 17.14 2.69 19.81
N PHE A 384 18.07 1.88 20.31
CA PHE A 384 17.94 0.43 20.30
C PHE A 384 16.74 -0.04 21.14
N GLY A 385 15.99 -0.99 20.60
CA GLY A 385 15.02 -1.77 21.33
C GLY A 385 15.66 -3.01 21.98
N ASN A 386 14.85 -4.06 22.16
CA ASN A 386 15.38 -5.37 22.57
C ASN A 386 16.08 -6.02 21.36
N VAL A 387 17.40 -5.91 21.31
CA VAL A 387 18.21 -6.49 20.23
C VAL A 387 18.21 -8.01 20.33
N LEU A 388 17.73 -8.66 19.28
CA LEU A 388 17.71 -10.12 19.18
C LEU A 388 18.47 -10.56 17.93
N VAL A 389 19.31 -11.60 18.09
CA VAL A 389 20.09 -12.21 17.01
C VAL A 389 19.68 -13.67 16.88
N TYR A 390 19.23 -14.07 15.68
CA TYR A 390 18.72 -15.43 15.47
C TYR A 390 18.93 -15.93 14.02
N PRO A 391 19.04 -17.27 13.81
CA PRO A 391 19.17 -18.27 14.86
C PRO A 391 20.46 -18.09 15.64
N ASN A 392 20.43 -18.44 16.92
CA ASN A 392 21.61 -18.44 17.80
C ASN A 392 21.49 -19.59 18.82
N PRO A 393 22.29 -20.64 18.71
CA PRO A 393 23.41 -20.82 17.77
C PRO A 393 22.97 -21.05 16.32
N VAL A 394 23.86 -20.73 15.40
CA VAL A 394 23.75 -21.14 13.98
C VAL A 394 24.39 -22.52 13.83
N VAL A 395 23.59 -23.55 13.60
CA VAL A 395 24.08 -24.91 13.35
C VAL A 395 24.02 -25.18 11.84
N SER A 396 25.18 -25.23 11.18
CA SER A 396 25.27 -25.29 9.71
C SER A 396 24.64 -26.54 9.07
N SER A 397 24.53 -27.63 9.83
CA SER A 397 23.84 -28.84 9.37
C SER A 397 22.30 -28.66 9.33
N GLN A 398 21.75 -27.72 10.11
CA GLN A 398 20.31 -27.48 10.23
C GLN A 398 19.86 -26.19 9.57
N TYR A 399 20.76 -25.21 9.39
CA TYR A 399 20.43 -23.88 8.90
C TYR A 399 21.45 -23.36 7.90
N LYS A 400 20.99 -23.06 6.68
CA LYS A 400 21.81 -22.52 5.57
C LYS A 400 21.54 -21.04 5.24
N GLY A 401 20.59 -20.40 5.93
CA GLY A 401 20.20 -19.03 5.70
C GLY A 401 21.09 -17.99 6.38
N ASN A 402 20.65 -16.73 6.33
CA ASN A 402 21.29 -15.58 6.93
C ASN A 402 20.98 -15.47 8.44
N VAL A 403 21.91 -14.91 9.21
CA VAL A 403 21.60 -14.50 10.58
C VAL A 403 20.84 -13.18 10.53
N ARG A 404 19.80 -13.09 11.34
CA ARG A 404 18.92 -11.94 11.44
C ARG A 404 19.17 -11.21 12.76
N ILE A 405 19.24 -9.89 12.68
CA ILE A 405 19.43 -9.00 13.83
C ILE A 405 18.25 -8.03 13.82
N LYS A 406 17.44 -8.01 14.88
CA LYS A 406 16.28 -7.12 15.01
C LYS A 406 16.34 -6.29 16.29
N GLY A 407 15.47 -5.27 16.40
CA GLY A 407 15.47 -4.32 17.52
C GLY A 407 16.54 -3.24 17.37
N LEU A 408 16.97 -2.98 16.13
CA LEU A 408 17.97 -1.97 15.79
C LEU A 408 17.35 -0.57 15.78
N ALA A 409 18.20 0.44 16.02
CA ALA A 409 17.87 1.83 15.72
C ALA A 409 17.97 2.11 14.21
N GLU A 410 17.37 3.21 13.75
CA GLU A 410 17.48 3.63 12.35
C GLU A 410 18.94 3.89 12.00
N LYS A 411 19.36 3.50 10.79
CA LYS A 411 20.73 3.64 10.26
C LYS A 411 21.83 3.12 11.20
N THR A 412 21.53 2.05 11.96
CA THR A 412 22.50 1.41 12.84
C THR A 412 23.75 0.98 12.06
N ASN A 413 24.91 1.44 12.50
CA ASN A 413 26.20 0.95 12.02
C ASN A 413 26.50 -0.39 12.71
N ILE A 414 26.69 -1.44 11.93
CA ILE A 414 26.92 -2.80 12.40
C ILE A 414 28.34 -3.21 12.07
N ARG A 415 29.05 -3.73 13.07
CA ARG A 415 30.36 -4.36 12.90
C ARG A 415 30.34 -5.73 13.58
N ILE A 416 30.68 -6.76 12.82
CA ILE A 416 30.78 -8.13 13.33
C ILE A 416 32.26 -8.49 13.40
N THR A 417 32.72 -8.91 14.59
CA THR A 417 34.10 -9.28 14.84
C THR A 417 34.20 -10.71 15.36
N ASP A 418 35.36 -11.34 15.19
CA ASP A 418 35.72 -12.53 15.92
C ASP A 418 36.11 -12.22 17.39
N THR A 419 36.48 -13.23 18.16
CA THR A 419 36.89 -13.09 19.55
C THR A 419 38.21 -12.37 19.73
N ALA A 420 39.05 -12.24 18.68
CA ALA A 420 40.31 -11.48 18.68
C ALA A 420 40.07 -10.00 18.27
N GLY A 421 38.84 -9.62 17.93
CA GLY A 421 38.48 -8.27 17.49
C GLY A 421 38.70 -8.00 16.00
N ASN A 422 39.07 -9.01 15.20
CA ASN A 422 39.21 -8.85 13.77
C ASN A 422 37.81 -8.60 13.13
N LEU A 423 37.75 -7.58 12.25
CA LEU A 423 36.53 -7.26 11.53
C LEU A 423 36.20 -8.35 10.49
N ILE A 424 35.06 -8.99 10.64
CA ILE A 424 34.55 -10.04 9.77
C ILE A 424 33.53 -9.47 8.78
N HIS A 425 32.64 -8.60 9.26
CA HIS A 425 31.60 -7.99 8.43
C HIS A 425 31.23 -6.61 8.96
N GLN A 426 30.79 -5.72 8.07
CA GLN A 426 30.25 -4.42 8.43
C GLN A 426 29.11 -4.03 7.49
N GLY A 427 28.19 -3.24 7.99
CA GLY A 427 27.06 -2.72 7.20
C GLY A 427 26.26 -1.68 7.96
N ILE A 428 25.31 -1.06 7.29
CA ILE A 428 24.38 -0.11 7.88
C ILE A 428 22.99 -0.70 7.76
N ALA A 429 22.29 -0.87 8.88
CA ALA A 429 20.90 -1.26 8.88
C ALA A 429 20.04 -0.07 8.40
N LYS A 430 19.14 -0.35 7.49
CA LYS A 430 18.06 0.57 7.10
C LYS A 430 16.78 0.07 7.74
N GLY A 431 16.37 0.69 8.84
CA GLY A 431 15.29 0.18 9.68
C GLY A 431 15.77 -0.72 10.82
N GLY A 432 14.85 -1.24 11.63
CA GLY A 432 15.13 -2.04 12.84
C GLY A 432 15.67 -3.44 12.62
N TYR A 433 16.16 -3.75 11.42
CA TYR A 433 16.47 -5.09 10.99
C TYR A 433 17.74 -5.13 10.11
N TYR A 434 18.53 -6.19 10.28
CA TYR A 434 19.71 -6.44 9.46
C TYR A 434 19.91 -7.95 9.24
N GLU A 435 20.40 -8.31 8.05
CA GLU A 435 20.78 -9.71 7.73
C GLU A 435 22.27 -9.81 7.44
N TRP A 436 22.90 -10.82 8.02
CA TRP A 436 24.27 -11.21 7.72
C TRP A 436 24.29 -12.59 7.08
N ASP A 437 24.90 -12.70 5.92
CA ASP A 437 24.99 -13.92 5.10
C ASP A 437 26.03 -14.94 5.59
N LEU A 438 26.69 -14.66 6.72
CA LEU A 438 27.74 -15.50 7.31
C LEU A 438 28.97 -15.66 6.39
N ASN A 439 29.19 -14.78 5.44
CA ASN A 439 30.34 -14.81 4.55
C ASN A 439 31.46 -13.87 5.00
N TYR A 440 32.68 -14.36 4.84
CA TYR A 440 33.90 -13.59 4.99
C TYR A 440 34.84 -13.94 3.84
N ARG A 441 35.21 -12.95 3.01
CA ARG A 441 36.08 -13.12 1.83
C ARG A 441 35.63 -14.25 0.89
N GLY A 442 34.31 -14.33 0.64
CA GLY A 442 33.74 -15.34 -0.29
C GLY A 442 33.61 -16.76 0.29
N LYS A 443 33.89 -16.95 1.57
CA LYS A 443 33.73 -18.24 2.24
C LYS A 443 32.86 -18.08 3.48
N ARG A 444 32.11 -19.13 3.84
CA ARG A 444 31.37 -19.18 5.09
C ARG A 444 32.36 -19.07 6.27
N VAL A 445 32.00 -18.26 7.28
CA VAL A 445 32.83 -18.08 8.47
C VAL A 445 33.00 -19.37 9.26
N ALA A 446 34.12 -19.52 9.96
CA ALA A 446 34.45 -20.70 10.75
C ALA A 446 33.53 -20.86 11.98
N SER A 447 33.52 -22.06 12.56
CA SER A 447 32.89 -22.28 13.89
C SER A 447 33.57 -21.39 14.94
N GLY A 448 32.76 -20.74 15.78
CA GLY A 448 33.28 -19.82 16.78
C GLY A 448 32.19 -18.90 17.35
N ILE A 449 32.63 -18.00 18.24
CA ILE A 449 31.81 -16.92 18.77
C ILE A 449 32.16 -15.64 18.00
N TYR A 450 31.15 -14.90 17.62
CA TYR A 450 31.26 -13.60 16.97
C TYR A 450 30.52 -12.56 17.78
N PHE A 451 31.06 -11.33 17.81
CA PHE A 451 30.42 -10.19 18.45
C PHE A 451 29.80 -9.30 17.40
N VAL A 452 28.57 -8.89 17.64
CA VAL A 452 27.88 -7.88 16.85
C VAL A 452 27.92 -6.58 17.64
N LEU A 453 28.66 -5.61 17.15
CA LEU A 453 28.79 -4.28 17.73
C LEU A 453 27.89 -3.35 16.92
N MET A 454 27.03 -2.61 17.58
CA MET A 454 26.00 -1.77 16.96
C MET A 454 26.04 -0.37 17.55
N THR A 455 25.95 0.63 16.69
CA THR A 455 25.95 2.05 17.06
C THR A 455 24.90 2.75 16.21
N ASN A 456 24.00 3.55 16.82
CA ASN A 456 23.03 4.35 16.09
C ASN A 456 23.71 5.45 15.25
N GLU A 457 22.96 6.18 14.42
CA GLU A 457 23.52 7.13 13.44
C GLU A 457 24.37 8.21 14.07
N ASP A 458 23.96 8.78 15.21
CA ASP A 458 24.64 9.87 15.90
C ASP A 458 25.67 9.41 16.97
N GLY A 459 25.78 8.09 17.17
CA GLY A 459 26.68 7.51 18.17
C GLY A 459 26.22 7.64 19.62
N SER A 460 25.01 8.14 19.86
CA SER A 460 24.48 8.38 21.21
C SER A 460 24.00 7.10 21.92
N ASP A 461 23.77 6.03 21.16
CA ASP A 461 23.31 4.74 21.69
C ASP A 461 24.09 3.58 21.06
N THR A 462 24.39 2.55 21.86
CA THR A 462 25.16 1.38 21.44
C THR A 462 24.54 0.09 21.98
N ALA A 463 24.68 -0.97 21.23
CA ALA A 463 24.29 -2.30 21.66
C ALA A 463 25.32 -3.33 21.23
N THR A 464 25.38 -4.45 21.98
CA THR A 464 26.26 -5.57 21.65
C THR A 464 25.52 -6.88 21.79
N ALA A 465 25.70 -7.76 20.82
CA ALA A 465 25.17 -9.11 20.87
C ALA A 465 26.26 -10.15 20.53
N LYS A 466 25.98 -11.43 20.82
CA LYS A 466 26.87 -12.54 20.50
C LYS A 466 26.17 -13.53 19.59
N ILE A 467 26.93 -14.13 18.69
CA ILE A 467 26.47 -15.20 17.79
C ILE A 467 27.41 -16.40 17.96
N ALA A 468 26.86 -17.58 18.20
CA ALA A 468 27.60 -18.84 18.16
C ALA A 468 27.37 -19.51 16.80
N ILE A 469 28.43 -19.92 16.12
CA ILE A 469 28.38 -20.63 14.83
C ILE A 469 29.02 -21.99 15.00
N ILE A 470 28.34 -23.02 14.54
CA ILE A 470 28.72 -24.44 14.58
C ILE A 470 28.59 -24.98 13.15
N ASN A 471 29.74 -25.23 12.51
CA ASN A 471 29.80 -25.82 11.17
C ASN A 471 29.87 -27.34 11.21
#